data_299060a9129aa4e64fe5ccae06bd05f3
#
_entry.id   299060a9129aa4e64fe5ccae06bd05f3
#
_cell.length_a   1.000
_cell.length_b   1.000
_cell.length_c   1.000
_cell.angle_alpha   90.00
_cell.angle_beta   90.00
_cell.angle_gamma   90.00
#
_symmetry.space_group_name_H-M   'P 1'
#
loop_
_entity.id
_entity.type
_entity.pdbx_description
1 polymer ?
#
loop_
_entity_poly.entity_id
_entity_poly.type
_entity_poly.pdbx_seq_one_letter_code
_entity_poly.pdbx_strand_id
1 'polypeptide(L)'
;PYSRELKNIPDYETAKKPLKTLLEHSVQQRMTADVPLGTFLCSGIDSSIITALAAQPTQHLSTYSIGYKDEPLFDETHFAQLVAKKHKTDHTVFELTNNDLFSCLHTVLDYIDEPFADSSALAVNILSMQTKKRVTVALSGDGADELFAGYNKHAAELQARSGGWKANFVKTAH
;
A
#
# COMPACT_ATOMS: atom_id res chain seq x y z
N PRO A 1 -27.82 1.30 0.50
CA PRO A 1 -27.81 1.21 -0.96
C PRO A 1 -27.27 2.51 -1.52
N TYR A 2 -26.04 2.47 -2.00
CA TYR A 2 -25.47 3.62 -2.73
C TYR A 2 -26.15 3.65 -4.10
N SER A 3 -26.98 4.66 -4.36
CA SER A 3 -27.52 4.87 -5.70
C SER A 3 -26.38 5.28 -6.62
N ARG A 4 -25.99 4.36 -7.49
CA ARG A 4 -24.93 4.58 -8.47
C ARG A 4 -25.54 5.12 -9.76
N GLU A 5 -26.10 6.29 -9.71
CA GLU A 5 -26.19 7.05 -10.93
C GLU A 5 -24.81 7.64 -11.23
N LEU A 6 -24.01 6.91 -12.00
CA LEU A 6 -22.79 7.43 -12.61
C LEU A 6 -23.17 8.48 -13.67
N LYS A 7 -23.71 9.59 -13.19
CA LYS A 7 -23.96 10.77 -14.02
C LYS A 7 -22.63 11.47 -14.20
N ASN A 8 -22.06 11.39 -15.39
CA ASN A 8 -20.82 12.04 -15.82
C ASN A 8 -19.54 11.49 -15.15
N ILE A 9 -19.01 10.38 -15.68
CA ILE A 9 -17.64 9.98 -15.41
C ILE A 9 -16.74 11.02 -16.09
N PRO A 10 -15.93 11.81 -15.34
CA PRO A 10 -15.02 12.75 -15.95
C PRO A 10 -13.96 11.99 -16.73
N ASP A 11 -13.44 12.59 -17.80
CA ASP A 11 -12.25 12.05 -18.46
C ASP A 11 -11.03 12.06 -17.51
N TYR A 12 -9.99 11.32 -17.88
CA TYR A 12 -8.81 11.14 -17.05
C TYR A 12 -8.15 12.47 -16.65
N GLU A 13 -7.98 13.40 -17.57
CA GLU A 13 -7.32 14.67 -17.29
C GLU A 13 -8.14 15.57 -16.38
N THR A 14 -9.46 15.55 -16.54
CA THR A 14 -10.40 16.28 -15.66
C THR A 14 -10.41 15.69 -14.25
N ALA A 15 -10.32 14.36 -14.10
CA ALA A 15 -10.32 13.68 -12.80
C ALA A 15 -9.00 13.84 -12.02
N LYS A 16 -7.89 13.95 -12.73
CA LYS A 16 -6.53 13.93 -12.17
C LYS A 16 -6.24 15.07 -11.19
N LYS A 17 -6.64 16.31 -11.52
CA LYS A 17 -6.40 17.48 -10.65
C LYS A 17 -7.17 17.41 -9.34
N PRO A 18 -8.50 17.20 -9.33
CA PRO A 18 -9.26 17.04 -8.09
C PRO A 18 -8.75 15.88 -7.24
N LEU A 19 -8.40 14.74 -7.86
CA LEU A 19 -7.86 13.59 -7.14
C LEU A 19 -6.56 13.94 -6.42
N LYS A 20 -5.63 14.60 -7.11
CA LYS A 20 -4.38 15.06 -6.50
C LYS A 20 -4.64 15.95 -5.29
N THR A 21 -5.51 16.95 -5.43
CA THR A 21 -5.86 17.87 -4.34
C THR A 21 -6.50 17.14 -3.15
N LEU A 22 -7.37 16.15 -3.41
CA LEU A 22 -7.99 15.35 -2.37
C LEU A 22 -6.97 14.50 -1.61
N LEU A 23 -6.02 13.88 -2.32
CA LEU A 23 -4.96 13.09 -1.71
C LEU A 23 -4.02 13.97 -0.87
N GLU A 24 -3.59 15.12 -1.42
CA GLU A 24 -2.77 16.10 -0.70
C GLU A 24 -3.46 16.53 0.61
N HIS A 25 -4.70 16.94 0.54
CA HIS A 25 -5.47 17.36 1.71
C HIS A 25 -5.67 16.19 2.72
N SER A 26 -5.99 14.99 2.22
CA SER A 26 -6.19 13.82 3.06
C SER A 26 -4.91 13.44 3.83
N VAL A 27 -3.75 13.46 3.18
CA VAL A 27 -2.48 13.17 3.83
C VAL A 27 -2.11 14.27 4.82
N GLN A 28 -2.23 15.55 4.41
CA GLN A 28 -1.91 16.69 5.28
C GLN A 28 -2.71 16.68 6.58
N GLN A 29 -4.01 16.37 6.52
CA GLN A 29 -4.85 16.25 7.72
C GLN A 29 -4.34 15.16 8.68
N ARG A 30 -3.80 14.07 8.15
CA ARG A 30 -3.28 12.95 8.94
C ARG A 30 -1.85 13.17 9.44
N MET A 31 -1.14 14.14 8.86
CA MET A 31 0.18 14.55 9.36
C MET A 31 0.11 15.43 10.61
N THR A 32 -1.06 15.94 10.96
CA THR A 32 -1.26 16.67 12.22
C THR A 32 -1.40 15.66 13.36
N ALA A 33 -0.33 15.47 14.12
CA ALA A 33 -0.27 14.50 15.20
C ALA A 33 0.62 15.02 16.34
N ASP A 34 0.20 14.74 17.59
CA ASP A 34 0.97 15.03 18.80
C ASP A 34 2.00 13.93 19.14
N VAL A 35 2.17 12.98 18.25
CA VAL A 35 3.04 11.80 18.42
C VAL A 35 3.94 11.60 17.19
N PRO A 36 5.08 10.92 17.35
CA PRO A 36 5.93 10.58 16.22
C PRO A 36 5.16 9.81 15.15
N LEU A 37 5.28 10.27 13.89
CA LEU A 37 4.58 9.75 12.74
C LEU A 37 5.58 9.33 11.66
N GLY A 38 5.26 8.24 10.94
CA GLY A 38 6.02 7.75 9.80
C GLY A 38 5.12 7.22 8.69
N THR A 39 5.72 6.61 7.67
CA THR A 39 4.99 5.92 6.60
C THR A 39 5.55 4.53 6.36
N PHE A 40 4.68 3.59 6.00
CA PHE A 40 5.11 2.34 5.36
C PHE A 40 5.39 2.63 3.90
N LEU A 41 6.56 2.21 3.44
CA LEU A 41 7.04 2.46 2.09
C LEU A 41 7.44 1.13 1.45
N CYS A 42 6.63 0.63 0.54
CA CYS A 42 6.95 -0.51 -0.32
C CYS A 42 7.39 -0.05 -1.71
N SER A 43 7.56 -0.98 -2.63
CA SER A 43 7.86 -0.70 -4.05
C SER A 43 6.67 -0.10 -4.82
N GLY A 44 5.46 -0.17 -4.26
CA GLY A 44 4.20 0.22 -4.91
C GLY A 44 4.07 1.73 -5.12
N ILE A 45 3.31 2.09 -6.15
CA ILE A 45 2.99 3.51 -6.47
C ILE A 45 2.24 4.16 -5.31
N ASP A 46 1.32 3.43 -4.68
CA ASP A 46 0.41 3.96 -3.66
C ASP A 46 1.17 4.42 -2.41
N SER A 47 2.01 3.57 -1.85
CA SER A 47 2.86 3.92 -0.72
C SER A 47 3.87 5.02 -1.06
N SER A 48 4.34 5.03 -2.32
CA SER A 48 5.24 6.07 -2.82
C SER A 48 4.55 7.44 -2.89
N ILE A 49 3.29 7.50 -3.34
CA ILE A 49 2.50 8.74 -3.38
C ILE A 49 2.24 9.23 -1.95
N ILE A 50 1.79 8.36 -1.04
CA ILE A 50 1.55 8.73 0.37
C ILE A 50 2.84 9.28 0.99
N THR A 51 3.97 8.59 0.83
CA THR A 51 5.27 9.03 1.34
C THR A 51 5.70 10.38 0.74
N ALA A 52 5.53 10.56 -0.57
CA ALA A 52 5.87 11.80 -1.25
C ALA A 52 5.04 13.00 -0.73
N LEU A 53 3.76 12.79 -0.46
CA LEU A 53 2.88 13.82 0.09
C LEU A 53 3.17 14.07 1.58
N ALA A 54 3.43 13.03 2.35
CA ALA A 54 3.75 13.14 3.78
C ALA A 54 5.12 13.83 4.02
N ALA A 55 6.05 13.69 3.09
CA ALA A 55 7.36 14.35 3.19
C ALA A 55 7.34 15.86 2.91
N GLN A 56 6.27 16.41 2.32
CA GLN A 56 6.21 17.83 1.98
C GLN A 56 6.15 18.74 3.23
N PRO A 57 5.31 18.47 4.24
CA PRO A 57 5.16 19.34 5.41
C PRO A 57 6.24 19.13 6.49
N THR A 58 7.10 18.12 6.36
CA THR A 58 8.10 17.80 7.39
C THR A 58 9.50 17.66 6.82
N GLN A 59 10.52 18.05 7.59
CA GLN A 59 11.92 17.89 7.20
C GLN A 59 12.47 16.49 7.51
N HIS A 60 11.82 15.75 8.40
CA HIS A 60 12.28 14.45 8.90
C HIS A 60 11.11 13.46 8.97
N LEU A 61 10.76 12.88 7.82
CA LEU A 61 9.78 11.81 7.76
C LEU A 61 10.49 10.47 7.92
N SER A 62 10.08 9.70 8.91
CA SER A 62 10.53 8.31 9.05
C SER A 62 9.74 7.39 8.12
N THR A 63 10.44 6.54 7.38
CA THR A 63 9.83 5.57 6.46
C THR A 63 10.32 4.16 6.74
N TYR A 64 9.46 3.16 6.57
CA TYR A 64 9.73 1.79 6.97
C TYR A 64 9.35 0.82 5.87
N SER A 65 10.25 -0.13 5.58
CA SER A 65 10.04 -1.20 4.60
C SER A 65 10.42 -2.56 5.19
N ILE A 66 9.95 -3.60 4.52
CA ILE A 66 10.43 -4.97 4.72
C ILE A 66 11.30 -5.37 3.55
N GLY A 67 12.42 -6.03 3.85
CA GLY A 67 13.22 -6.80 2.92
C GLY A 67 13.10 -8.30 3.22
N TYR A 68 13.25 -9.13 2.20
CA TYR A 68 13.20 -10.58 2.30
C TYR A 68 14.59 -11.18 2.05
N LYS A 69 15.30 -11.49 3.15
CA LYS A 69 16.68 -11.94 3.09
C LYS A 69 16.86 -13.28 2.39
N ASP A 70 15.91 -14.20 2.62
CA ASP A 70 15.97 -15.56 2.08
C ASP A 70 15.37 -15.66 0.66
N GLU A 71 14.67 -14.62 0.20
CA GLU A 71 13.94 -14.60 -1.05
C GLU A 71 14.26 -13.34 -1.88
N PRO A 72 15.47 -13.25 -2.46
CA PRO A 72 15.91 -12.03 -3.17
C PRO A 72 15.03 -11.64 -4.36
N LEU A 73 14.28 -12.59 -4.95
CA LEU A 73 13.35 -12.32 -6.05
C LEU A 73 12.12 -11.52 -5.61
N PHE A 74 11.77 -11.58 -4.33
CA PHE A 74 10.68 -10.83 -3.73
C PHE A 74 11.15 -9.58 -2.99
N ASP A 75 12.48 -9.36 -2.93
CA ASP A 75 13.02 -8.16 -2.30
C ASP A 75 13.00 -6.97 -3.25
N GLU A 76 12.07 -6.07 -2.99
CA GLU A 76 11.85 -4.84 -3.74
C GLU A 76 12.32 -3.58 -2.99
N THR A 77 13.10 -3.76 -1.93
CA THR A 77 13.57 -2.64 -1.07
C THR A 77 14.35 -1.58 -1.81
N HIS A 78 15.00 -1.94 -2.93
CA HIS A 78 15.72 -0.97 -3.76
C HIS A 78 14.79 0.10 -4.35
N PHE A 79 13.53 -0.22 -4.69
CA PHE A 79 12.56 0.80 -5.16
C PHE A 79 12.15 1.72 -4.01
N ALA A 80 11.90 1.16 -2.82
CA ALA A 80 11.60 1.96 -1.63
C ALA A 80 12.76 2.91 -1.30
N GLN A 81 14.00 2.45 -1.39
CA GLN A 81 15.20 3.27 -1.18
C GLN A 81 15.31 4.43 -2.19
N LEU A 82 14.93 4.22 -3.47
CA LEU A 82 14.90 5.29 -4.46
C LEU A 82 13.91 6.40 -4.09
N VAL A 83 12.71 6.03 -3.64
CA VAL A 83 11.69 6.97 -3.18
C VAL A 83 12.17 7.70 -1.92
N ALA A 84 12.70 6.97 -0.94
CA ALA A 84 13.24 7.52 0.29
C ALA A 84 14.36 8.54 0.02
N LYS A 85 15.31 8.20 -0.84
CA LYS A 85 16.39 9.11 -1.26
C LYS A 85 15.85 10.36 -1.96
N LYS A 86 14.89 10.21 -2.87
CA LYS A 86 14.27 11.31 -3.60
C LYS A 86 13.59 12.31 -2.65
N HIS A 87 12.90 11.81 -1.64
CA HIS A 87 12.14 12.63 -0.69
C HIS A 87 12.89 12.92 0.61
N LYS A 88 14.17 12.48 0.71
CA LYS A 88 15.08 12.70 1.86
C LYS A 88 14.48 12.24 3.18
N THR A 89 13.82 11.07 3.16
CA THR A 89 13.23 10.48 4.37
C THR A 89 14.29 9.69 5.16
N ASP A 90 14.06 9.54 6.48
CA ASP A 90 14.84 8.65 7.33
C ASP A 90 14.29 7.22 7.16
N HIS A 91 14.93 6.45 6.27
CA HIS A 91 14.44 5.17 5.81
C HIS A 91 15.08 4.00 6.55
N THR A 92 14.24 3.15 7.13
CA THR A 92 14.64 1.91 7.78
C THR A 92 14.06 0.71 7.04
N VAL A 93 14.92 -0.23 6.68
CA VAL A 93 14.52 -1.54 6.14
C VAL A 93 14.64 -2.58 7.25
N PHE A 94 13.59 -3.37 7.48
CA PHE A 94 13.62 -4.53 8.36
C PHE A 94 13.80 -5.79 7.51
N GLU A 95 14.97 -6.36 7.55
CA GLU A 95 15.34 -7.59 6.86
C GLU A 95 14.70 -8.80 7.57
N LEU A 96 13.81 -9.50 6.89
CA LEU A 96 13.12 -10.69 7.41
C LEU A 96 13.66 -11.96 6.78
N THR A 97 13.77 -12.98 7.62
CA THR A 97 14.01 -14.37 7.22
C THR A 97 12.68 -15.13 7.19
N ASN A 98 12.65 -16.28 6.53
CA ASN A 98 11.52 -17.20 6.58
C ASN A 98 11.21 -17.63 8.03
N ASN A 99 12.25 -17.79 8.87
CA ASN A 99 12.06 -18.11 10.29
C ASN A 99 11.35 -16.99 11.06
N ASP A 100 11.64 -15.73 10.75
CA ASP A 100 10.93 -14.59 11.38
C ASP A 100 9.45 -14.64 11.07
N LEU A 101 9.07 -14.91 9.81
CA LEU A 101 7.69 -15.05 9.39
C LEU A 101 6.98 -16.19 10.10
N PHE A 102 7.58 -17.39 10.13
CA PHE A 102 6.99 -18.54 10.82
C PHE A 102 6.87 -18.32 12.33
N SER A 103 7.85 -17.66 12.95
CA SER A 103 7.84 -17.39 14.39
C SER A 103 6.69 -16.49 14.83
N CYS A 104 6.20 -15.59 13.96
CA CYS A 104 5.07 -14.72 14.30
C CYS A 104 3.71 -15.33 13.96
N LEU A 105 3.66 -16.52 13.33
CA LEU A 105 2.41 -17.12 12.86
C LEU A 105 1.35 -17.25 13.97
N HIS A 106 1.71 -17.85 15.10
CA HIS A 106 0.77 -18.01 16.21
C HIS A 106 0.29 -16.69 16.78
N THR A 107 1.19 -15.72 16.88
CA THR A 107 0.84 -14.36 17.33
C THR A 107 -0.19 -13.73 16.40
N VAL A 108 -0.03 -13.86 15.08
CA VAL A 108 -0.99 -13.32 14.11
C VAL A 108 -2.32 -14.06 14.22
N LEU A 109 -2.31 -15.40 14.32
CA LEU A 109 -3.53 -16.18 14.46
C LEU A 109 -4.32 -15.83 15.72
N ASP A 110 -3.66 -15.48 16.82
CA ASP A 110 -4.32 -15.05 18.07
C ASP A 110 -5.05 -13.70 17.95
N TYR A 111 -4.70 -12.89 16.95
CA TYR A 111 -5.34 -11.59 16.69
C TYR A 111 -6.41 -11.63 15.60
N ILE A 112 -6.57 -12.76 14.91
CA ILE A 112 -7.54 -12.92 13.81
C ILE A 112 -8.80 -13.58 14.36
N ASP A 113 -9.92 -12.86 14.29
CA ASP A 113 -11.23 -13.36 14.75
C ASP A 113 -11.86 -14.37 13.77
N GLU A 114 -11.52 -14.29 12.49
CA GLU A 114 -12.06 -15.15 11.43
C GLU A 114 -10.93 -15.71 10.54
N PRO A 115 -11.13 -16.88 9.89
CA PRO A 115 -10.15 -17.41 8.96
C PRO A 115 -9.76 -16.40 7.88
N PHE A 116 -8.48 -16.08 7.78
CA PHE A 116 -7.93 -15.09 6.88
C PHE A 116 -6.79 -15.70 6.06
N ALA A 117 -6.93 -15.70 4.75
CA ALA A 117 -6.03 -16.42 3.83
C ALA A 117 -5.04 -15.49 3.11
N ASP A 118 -4.60 -14.41 3.76
CA ASP A 118 -3.61 -13.50 3.20
C ASP A 118 -2.30 -13.60 4.01
N SER A 119 -1.27 -14.18 3.39
CA SER A 119 0.05 -14.35 4.02
C SER A 119 0.79 -13.04 4.29
N SER A 120 0.38 -11.93 3.67
CA SER A 120 0.97 -10.61 3.91
C SER A 120 0.78 -10.14 5.36
N ALA A 121 -0.24 -10.68 6.06
CA ALA A 121 -0.49 -10.39 7.46
C ALA A 121 0.72 -10.67 8.36
N LEU A 122 1.53 -11.69 8.06
CA LEU A 122 2.73 -12.02 8.83
C LEU A 122 3.78 -10.89 8.71
N ALA A 123 4.06 -10.47 7.49
CA ALA A 123 5.02 -9.42 7.21
C ALA A 123 4.55 -8.06 7.77
N VAL A 124 3.27 -7.72 7.60
CA VAL A 124 2.67 -6.49 8.13
C VAL A 124 2.68 -6.48 9.65
N ASN A 125 2.45 -7.63 10.31
CA ASN A 125 2.55 -7.74 11.76
C ASN A 125 3.96 -7.39 12.25
N ILE A 126 5.00 -7.99 11.65
CA ILE A 126 6.39 -7.73 12.03
C ILE A 126 6.75 -6.26 11.74
N LEU A 127 6.38 -5.74 10.56
CA LEU A 127 6.59 -4.33 10.20
C LEU A 127 5.99 -3.40 11.26
N SER A 128 4.74 -3.65 11.65
CA SER A 128 4.03 -2.85 12.64
C SER A 128 4.67 -2.94 14.02
N MET A 129 5.06 -4.14 14.46
CA MET A 129 5.77 -4.35 15.73
C MET A 129 7.10 -3.61 15.80
N GLN A 130 7.88 -3.64 14.72
CA GLN A 130 9.18 -2.96 14.68
C GLN A 130 9.02 -1.44 14.57
N THR A 131 8.07 -1.00 13.76
CA THR A 131 7.76 0.42 13.55
C THR A 131 7.25 1.08 14.84
N LYS A 132 6.39 0.39 15.61
CA LYS A 132 5.86 0.86 16.90
C LYS A 132 6.93 1.24 17.92
N LYS A 133 8.14 0.68 17.80
CA LYS A 133 9.27 1.04 18.67
C LYS A 133 9.83 2.44 18.38
N ARG A 134 9.47 3.04 17.27
CA ARG A 134 10.02 4.31 16.77
C ARG A 134 8.97 5.39 16.57
N VAL A 135 7.79 5.02 16.06
CA VAL A 135 6.67 5.92 15.82
C VAL A 135 5.37 5.33 16.35
N THR A 136 4.43 6.17 16.69
CA THR A 136 3.11 5.75 17.21
C THR A 136 2.11 5.57 16.07
N VAL A 137 2.26 6.34 15.00
CA VAL A 137 1.38 6.31 13.83
C VAL A 137 2.21 6.08 12.58
N ALA A 138 1.75 5.20 11.70
CA ALA A 138 2.30 5.04 10.37
C ALA A 138 1.17 5.13 9.33
N LEU A 139 1.36 5.97 8.30
CA LEU A 139 0.47 5.99 7.14
C LEU A 139 0.88 4.90 6.15
N SER A 140 -0.08 4.31 5.46
CA SER A 140 0.15 3.32 4.41
C SER A 140 -0.58 3.69 3.12
N GLY A 141 -0.28 2.97 2.04
CA GLY A 141 -1.00 3.06 0.77
C GLY A 141 -2.18 2.10 0.67
N ASP A 142 -2.50 1.35 1.73
CA ASP A 142 -3.53 0.33 1.72
C ASP A 142 -4.91 0.91 1.38
N GLY A 143 -5.69 0.14 0.62
CA GLY A 143 -7.01 0.54 0.14
C GLY A 143 -6.99 1.24 -1.23
N ALA A 144 -5.83 1.58 -1.78
CA ALA A 144 -5.75 2.23 -3.09
C ALA A 144 -6.17 1.29 -4.23
N ASP A 145 -5.75 0.04 -4.20
CA ASP A 145 -6.13 -0.96 -5.20
C ASP A 145 -7.64 -1.21 -5.24
N GLU A 146 -8.31 -1.17 -4.10
CA GLU A 146 -9.75 -1.30 -3.97
C GLU A 146 -10.48 -0.07 -4.56
N LEU A 147 -9.94 1.12 -4.35
CA LEU A 147 -10.54 2.37 -4.82
C LEU A 147 -10.27 2.63 -6.31
N PHE A 148 -9.08 2.27 -6.79
CA PHE A 148 -8.60 2.60 -8.13
C PHE A 148 -8.47 1.40 -9.05
N ALA A 149 -9.02 0.25 -8.64
CA ALA A 149 -9.00 -0.99 -9.43
C ALA A 149 -7.58 -1.47 -9.81
N GLY A 150 -6.64 -1.39 -8.87
CA GLY A 150 -5.22 -1.72 -9.10
C GLY A 150 -4.94 -3.22 -9.25
N TYR A 151 -5.80 -4.10 -8.73
CA TYR A 151 -5.58 -5.54 -8.83
C TYR A 151 -5.79 -6.10 -10.24
N ASN A 152 -5.01 -7.10 -10.62
CA ASN A 152 -5.15 -7.81 -11.89
C ASN A 152 -6.56 -8.37 -12.12
N LYS A 153 -7.26 -8.80 -11.06
CA LYS A 153 -8.66 -9.26 -11.12
C LYS A 153 -9.61 -8.19 -11.65
N HIS A 154 -9.37 -6.90 -11.35
CA HIS A 154 -10.19 -5.80 -11.85
C HIS A 154 -9.99 -5.60 -13.36
N ALA A 155 -8.73 -5.70 -13.84
CA ALA A 155 -8.42 -5.64 -15.26
C ALA A 155 -9.03 -6.83 -16.02
N ALA A 156 -8.96 -8.04 -15.45
CA ALA A 156 -9.57 -9.23 -16.01
C ALA A 156 -11.10 -9.10 -16.12
N GLU A 157 -11.76 -8.60 -15.06
CA GLU A 157 -13.20 -8.38 -15.05
C GLU A 157 -13.64 -7.32 -16.08
N LEU A 158 -12.89 -6.23 -16.18
CA LEU A 158 -13.15 -5.20 -17.20
C LEU A 158 -13.03 -5.79 -18.61
N GLN A 159 -12.01 -6.60 -18.84
CA GLN A 159 -11.79 -7.27 -20.13
C GLN A 159 -12.90 -8.27 -20.43
N ALA A 160 -13.38 -9.04 -19.44
CA ALA A 160 -14.49 -9.95 -19.59
C ALA A 160 -15.81 -9.23 -19.95
N ARG A 161 -16.01 -8.01 -19.44
CA ARG A 161 -17.22 -7.18 -19.74
C ARG A 161 -17.14 -6.42 -21.04
N SER A 162 -15.94 -6.11 -21.56
CA SER A 162 -15.76 -5.29 -22.77
C SER A 162 -16.22 -5.95 -24.06
N GLY A 163 -16.44 -7.27 -24.09
CA GLY A 163 -16.81 -8.04 -25.26
C GLY A 163 -15.61 -8.37 -26.17
N GLY A 164 -15.82 -9.26 -27.15
CA GLY A 164 -14.80 -9.70 -28.10
C GLY A 164 -14.17 -11.05 -27.76
N TRP A 165 -13.27 -11.53 -28.62
CA TRP A 165 -12.68 -12.87 -28.48
C TRP A 165 -11.83 -13.06 -27.20
N LYS A 166 -11.15 -12.00 -26.77
CA LYS A 166 -10.38 -11.99 -25.50
C LYS A 166 -11.29 -12.13 -24.29
N ALA A 167 -12.47 -11.50 -24.30
CA ALA A 167 -13.46 -11.62 -23.25
C ALA A 167 -13.98 -13.06 -23.11
N ASN A 168 -14.17 -13.77 -24.23
CA ASN A 168 -14.59 -15.17 -24.20
C ASN A 168 -13.50 -16.07 -23.61
N PHE A 169 -12.23 -15.80 -23.90
CA PHE A 169 -11.11 -16.56 -23.34
C PHE A 169 -11.03 -16.39 -21.80
N VAL A 170 -11.16 -15.17 -21.31
CA VAL A 170 -11.16 -14.89 -19.85
C VAL A 170 -12.34 -15.57 -19.15
N LYS A 171 -13.54 -15.58 -19.75
CA LYS A 171 -14.73 -16.26 -19.20
C LYS A 171 -14.62 -17.78 -19.14
N THR A 172 -13.81 -18.38 -20.00
CA THR A 172 -13.62 -19.84 -20.06
C THR A 172 -12.52 -20.31 -19.11
N ALA A 173 -11.63 -19.42 -18.66
CA ALA A 173 -10.52 -19.73 -17.77
C ALA A 173 -10.90 -19.63 -16.26
N HIS A 174 -12.14 -19.29 -15.96
CA HIS A 174 -12.78 -19.31 -14.65
C HIS A 174 -13.81 -20.42 -14.57
#